data_63ddb658fd57dcd996919745c0374652
#
_entry.id   63ddb658fd57dcd996919745c0374652
#
_cell.length_a   1.000
_cell.length_b   1.000
_cell.length_c   1.000
_cell.angle_alpha   90.00
_cell.angle_beta   90.00
_cell.angle_gamma   90.00
#
_symmetry.space_group_name_H-M   'P 1'
#
loop_
_entity.id
_entity.type
_entity.pdbx_description
1 polymer ?
#
loop_
_entity_poly.entity_id
_entity_poly.type
_entity_poly.pdbx_seq_one_letter_code
_entity_poly.pdbx_strand_id
1 'polypeptide(L)'
;MNASVSTQADTANGATLRGVERLIAHVRSMAPVRMVVVHPCDALSLGGAMDAREAGVIVPVLVAPEEKLRRVAADAGIDLAGCEIVDAPHSHGAAAIAARLAGKGEVQALMKGSLHSDELLSAILAPDAGLRTERRLTHCFIMETASYPRPFIITDAAINIAPTLSEKADIVRNAI
;
A
#
# COMPACT_ATOMS: atom_id res chain seq x y z
N MET A 1 32.64 15.23 -10.50
CA MET A 1 31.75 15.07 -11.66
C MET A 1 30.33 15.31 -11.15
N ASN A 2 29.80 16.52 -11.39
CA ASN A 2 28.44 16.88 -10.97
C ASN A 2 27.45 16.33 -11.98
N ALA A 3 26.65 15.34 -11.58
CA ALA A 3 25.51 14.92 -12.35
C ALA A 3 24.40 15.96 -12.19
N SER A 4 24.23 16.80 -13.21
CA SER A 4 23.09 17.71 -13.34
C SER A 4 21.85 16.85 -13.53
N VAL A 5 21.02 16.70 -12.50
CA VAL A 5 19.67 16.15 -12.64
C VAL A 5 18.84 17.19 -13.36
N SER A 6 18.65 16.99 -14.65
CA SER A 6 17.75 17.79 -15.48
C SER A 6 16.32 17.54 -15.00
N THR A 7 15.75 18.52 -14.33
CA THR A 7 14.34 18.54 -13.94
C THR A 7 13.50 18.86 -15.18
N GLN A 8 13.17 17.86 -16.00
CA GLN A 8 12.09 18.01 -16.96
C GLN A 8 10.79 18.16 -16.16
N ALA A 9 10.10 19.29 -16.34
CA ALA A 9 8.78 19.52 -15.78
C ALA A 9 7.78 18.61 -16.53
N ASP A 10 7.33 17.55 -15.89
CA ASP A 10 6.24 16.72 -16.40
C ASP A 10 4.95 17.55 -16.41
N THR A 11 4.42 17.80 -17.60
CA THR A 11 3.16 18.51 -17.79
C THR A 11 2.10 17.56 -18.29
N ALA A 12 1.05 17.36 -17.51
CA ALA A 12 -0.19 16.79 -17.99
C ALA A 12 -1.17 17.94 -18.28
N ASN A 13 -1.71 18.00 -19.49
CA ASN A 13 -2.66 19.02 -19.94
C ASN A 13 -2.25 20.50 -19.69
N GLY A 14 -0.96 20.84 -19.79
CA GLY A 14 -0.48 22.22 -19.64
C GLY A 14 -0.36 22.73 -18.21
N ALA A 15 -0.76 21.95 -17.19
CA ALA A 15 -0.55 22.26 -15.78
C ALA A 15 0.68 21.52 -15.23
N THR A 16 1.51 22.21 -14.46
CA THR A 16 2.65 21.57 -13.79
C THR A 16 2.13 20.64 -12.69
N LEU A 17 2.40 19.33 -12.83
CA LEU A 17 2.04 18.33 -11.81
C LEU A 17 2.73 18.65 -10.48
N ARG A 18 2.01 18.50 -9.37
CA ARG A 18 2.54 18.71 -8.02
C ARG A 18 2.85 17.37 -7.34
N GLY A 19 3.75 17.39 -6.43
CA GLY A 19 4.15 16.39 -5.43
C GLY A 19 3.66 14.97 -5.67
N VAL A 20 2.51 14.63 -5.14
CA VAL A 20 1.92 13.29 -5.23
C VAL A 20 1.51 12.94 -6.67
N GLU A 21 1.01 13.88 -7.46
CA GLU A 21 0.65 13.64 -8.87
C GLU A 21 1.89 13.27 -9.70
N ARG A 22 3.02 13.93 -9.45
CA ARG A 22 4.30 13.58 -10.09
C ARG A 22 4.78 12.20 -9.69
N LEU A 23 4.60 11.82 -8.42
CA LEU A 23 4.92 10.48 -7.94
C LEU A 23 4.08 9.43 -8.65
N ILE A 24 2.76 9.64 -8.74
CA ILE A 24 1.85 8.74 -9.47
C ILE A 24 2.23 8.64 -10.95
N ALA A 25 2.50 9.77 -11.61
CA ALA A 25 2.93 9.79 -13.00
C ALA A 25 4.23 9.00 -13.21
N HIS A 26 5.19 9.12 -12.29
CA HIS A 26 6.43 8.35 -12.33
C HIS A 26 6.18 6.84 -12.16
N VAL A 27 5.37 6.46 -11.17
CA VAL A 27 5.06 5.05 -10.89
C VAL A 27 4.32 4.39 -12.05
N ARG A 28 3.46 5.12 -12.78
CA ARG A 28 2.78 4.61 -13.99
C ARG A 28 3.73 4.21 -15.11
N SER A 29 4.96 4.70 -15.14
CA SER A 29 5.99 4.27 -16.10
C SER A 29 6.71 3.00 -15.70
N MET A 30 6.46 2.48 -14.50
CA MET A 30 7.04 1.25 -13.96
C MET A 30 6.09 0.07 -14.15
N ALA A 31 6.59 -1.15 -13.98
CA ALA A 31 5.73 -2.32 -13.94
C ALA A 31 4.81 -2.25 -12.70
N PRO A 32 3.51 -2.56 -12.85
CA PRO A 32 2.58 -2.52 -11.73
C PRO A 32 2.98 -3.55 -10.65
N VAL A 33 2.78 -3.18 -9.40
CA VAL A 33 3.09 -4.02 -8.24
C VAL A 33 1.95 -5.03 -8.00
N ARG A 34 2.27 -6.32 -7.91
CA ARG A 34 1.29 -7.33 -7.48
C ARG A 34 1.03 -7.16 -5.98
N MET A 35 -0.19 -6.80 -5.63
CA MET A 35 -0.57 -6.36 -4.29
C MET A 35 -1.79 -7.14 -3.76
N VAL A 36 -1.68 -7.71 -2.57
CA VAL A 36 -2.87 -8.23 -1.89
C VAL A 36 -3.67 -7.09 -1.28
N VAL A 37 -4.95 -7.05 -1.59
CA VAL A 37 -5.93 -6.21 -0.90
C VAL A 37 -6.63 -7.06 0.14
N VAL A 38 -6.37 -6.78 1.40
CA VAL A 38 -6.77 -7.62 2.53
C VAL A 38 -8.15 -7.25 3.02
N HIS A 39 -9.12 -8.14 2.83
CA HIS A 39 -10.51 -7.98 3.26
C HIS A 39 -11.17 -6.68 2.76
N PRO A 40 -11.20 -6.38 1.44
CA PRO A 40 -11.85 -5.18 0.91
C PRO A 40 -13.38 -5.35 0.88
N CYS A 41 -14.00 -5.47 2.05
CA CYS A 41 -15.42 -5.79 2.22
C CYS A 41 -16.29 -4.55 2.52
N ASP A 42 -15.91 -3.40 1.98
CA ASP A 42 -16.69 -2.18 1.90
C ASP A 42 -16.40 -1.43 0.58
N ALA A 43 -17.29 -0.53 0.19
CA ALA A 43 -17.19 0.19 -1.08
C ALA A 43 -15.94 1.08 -1.18
N LEU A 44 -15.50 1.67 -0.05
CA LEU A 44 -14.35 2.56 -0.03
C LEU A 44 -13.04 1.81 -0.26
N SER A 45 -12.81 0.73 0.47
CA SER A 45 -11.57 -0.05 0.37
C SER A 45 -11.49 -0.79 -0.97
N LEU A 46 -12.62 -1.32 -1.46
CA LEU A 46 -12.66 -1.97 -2.76
C LEU A 46 -12.48 -0.96 -3.90
N GLY A 47 -13.19 0.19 -3.84
CA GLY A 47 -13.05 1.27 -4.82
C GLY A 47 -11.62 1.77 -4.92
N GLY A 48 -10.98 2.08 -3.79
CA GLY A 48 -9.58 2.52 -3.78
C GLY A 48 -8.59 1.50 -4.39
N ALA A 49 -8.84 0.21 -4.23
CA ALA A 49 -8.04 -0.83 -4.89
C ALA A 49 -8.28 -0.83 -6.42
N MET A 50 -9.51 -0.64 -6.87
CA MET A 50 -9.81 -0.57 -8.30
C MET A 50 -9.27 0.70 -8.93
N ASP A 51 -9.33 1.85 -8.26
CA ASP A 51 -8.70 3.09 -8.70
C ASP A 51 -7.19 2.93 -8.91
N ALA A 52 -6.51 2.26 -7.98
CA ALA A 52 -5.08 1.97 -8.09
C ALA A 52 -4.76 1.00 -9.25
N ARG A 53 -5.65 0.03 -9.51
CA ARG A 53 -5.57 -0.87 -10.68
C ARG A 53 -5.76 -0.09 -11.98
N GLU A 54 -6.79 0.74 -12.08
CA GLU A 54 -7.08 1.56 -13.26
C GLU A 54 -5.95 2.56 -13.53
N ALA A 55 -5.36 3.11 -12.47
CA ALA A 55 -4.16 3.94 -12.57
C ALA A 55 -2.92 3.18 -13.07
N GLY A 56 -2.96 1.85 -13.21
CA GLY A 56 -1.84 1.02 -13.62
C GLY A 56 -0.74 0.87 -12.57
N VAL A 57 -1.05 1.16 -11.31
CA VAL A 57 -0.08 1.11 -10.19
C VAL A 57 0.03 -0.29 -9.59
N ILE A 58 -1.08 -1.03 -9.54
CA ILE A 58 -1.14 -2.36 -8.94
C ILE A 58 -1.83 -3.40 -9.84
N VAL A 59 -1.45 -4.66 -9.61
CA VAL A 59 -2.23 -5.84 -9.99
C VAL A 59 -2.83 -6.40 -8.70
N PRO A 60 -4.14 -6.20 -8.43
CA PRO A 60 -4.73 -6.58 -7.16
C PRO A 60 -4.99 -8.08 -7.08
N VAL A 61 -4.71 -8.66 -5.92
CA VAL A 61 -5.18 -9.97 -5.46
C VAL A 61 -6.12 -9.73 -4.28
N LEU A 62 -7.40 -9.99 -4.47
CA LEU A 62 -8.43 -9.69 -3.48
C LEU A 62 -8.59 -10.88 -2.53
N VAL A 63 -8.24 -10.74 -1.27
CA VAL A 63 -8.35 -11.80 -0.25
C VAL A 63 -9.45 -11.46 0.73
N ALA A 64 -10.59 -12.14 0.63
CA ALA A 64 -11.79 -11.86 1.43
C ALA A 64 -12.79 -13.02 1.38
N PRO A 65 -13.84 -13.05 2.23
CA PRO A 65 -14.99 -13.91 1.99
C PRO A 65 -15.63 -13.58 0.63
N GLU A 66 -15.51 -14.49 -0.33
CA GLU A 66 -15.83 -14.24 -1.74
C GLU A 66 -17.26 -13.76 -1.93
N GLU A 67 -18.23 -14.39 -1.25
CA GLU A 67 -19.64 -14.00 -1.33
C GLU A 67 -19.87 -12.57 -0.85
N LYS A 68 -19.25 -12.18 0.26
CA LYS A 68 -19.33 -10.82 0.80
C LYS A 68 -18.69 -9.81 -0.14
N LEU A 69 -17.52 -10.14 -0.67
CA LEU A 69 -16.81 -9.30 -1.63
C LEU A 69 -17.64 -9.04 -2.88
N ARG A 70 -18.20 -10.10 -3.48
CA ARG A 70 -19.04 -9.98 -4.68
C ARG A 70 -20.31 -9.17 -4.45
N ARG A 71 -20.92 -9.30 -3.28
CA ARG A 71 -22.08 -8.48 -2.89
C ARG A 71 -21.70 -7.00 -2.79
N VAL A 72 -20.61 -6.67 -2.08
CA VAL A 72 -20.13 -5.29 -1.98
C VAL A 72 -19.80 -4.71 -3.36
N ALA A 73 -19.18 -5.48 -4.24
CA ALA A 73 -18.89 -5.05 -5.60
C ALA A 73 -20.17 -4.75 -6.40
N ALA A 74 -21.17 -5.65 -6.32
CA ALA A 74 -22.46 -5.45 -6.98
C ALA A 74 -23.21 -4.20 -6.47
N ASP A 75 -23.26 -4.03 -5.15
CA ASP A 75 -23.92 -2.89 -4.49
C ASP A 75 -23.24 -1.55 -4.85
N ALA A 76 -21.92 -1.56 -5.03
CA ALA A 76 -21.13 -0.39 -5.40
C ALA A 76 -20.96 -0.19 -6.92
N GLY A 77 -21.46 -1.10 -7.76
CA GLY A 77 -21.28 -1.05 -9.21
C GLY A 77 -19.83 -1.26 -9.66
N ILE A 78 -19.03 -2.00 -8.89
CA ILE A 78 -17.61 -2.26 -9.15
C ILE A 78 -17.46 -3.58 -9.93
N ASP A 79 -16.77 -3.52 -11.08
CA ASP A 79 -16.44 -4.71 -11.86
C ASP A 79 -15.18 -5.40 -11.35
N LEU A 80 -15.30 -6.67 -10.97
CA LEU A 80 -14.20 -7.52 -10.51
C LEU A 80 -13.58 -8.36 -11.66
N ALA A 81 -13.99 -8.17 -12.90
CA ALA A 81 -13.45 -8.93 -14.01
C ALA A 81 -11.93 -8.81 -14.11
N GLY A 82 -11.25 -9.96 -14.27
CA GLY A 82 -9.80 -10.04 -14.34
C GLY A 82 -9.06 -9.82 -13.00
N CYS A 83 -9.78 -9.67 -11.87
CA CYS A 83 -9.16 -9.72 -10.54
C CYS A 83 -8.99 -11.17 -10.09
N GLU A 84 -7.84 -11.49 -9.53
CA GLU A 84 -7.66 -12.72 -8.76
C GLU A 84 -8.35 -12.57 -7.40
N ILE A 85 -9.21 -13.55 -7.07
CA ILE A 85 -9.90 -13.60 -5.78
C ILE A 85 -9.44 -14.85 -5.05
N VAL A 86 -9.02 -14.68 -3.81
CA VAL A 86 -8.66 -15.76 -2.89
C VAL A 86 -9.67 -15.75 -1.75
N ASP A 87 -10.46 -16.80 -1.66
CA ASP A 87 -11.47 -16.91 -0.61
C ASP A 87 -10.85 -17.04 0.78
N ALA A 88 -11.43 -16.35 1.74
CA ALA A 88 -11.01 -16.38 3.14
C ALA A 88 -12.24 -16.31 4.05
N PRO A 89 -12.29 -17.08 5.17
CA PRO A 89 -13.51 -17.22 5.96
C PRO A 89 -13.92 -15.93 6.70
N HIS A 90 -12.96 -15.05 7.02
CA HIS A 90 -13.15 -13.80 7.77
C HIS A 90 -11.89 -12.92 7.68
N SER A 91 -11.90 -11.72 8.29
CA SER A 91 -10.81 -10.74 8.26
C SER A 91 -9.46 -11.29 8.74
N HIS A 92 -9.44 -11.99 9.88
CA HIS A 92 -8.21 -12.63 10.37
C HIS A 92 -7.66 -13.70 9.42
N GLY A 93 -8.55 -14.50 8.81
CA GLY A 93 -8.18 -15.47 7.79
C GLY A 93 -7.59 -14.80 6.56
N ALA A 94 -8.18 -13.70 6.12
CA ALA A 94 -7.67 -12.90 5.01
C ALA A 94 -6.28 -12.31 5.33
N ALA A 95 -6.08 -11.77 6.53
CA ALA A 95 -4.79 -11.25 6.97
C ALA A 95 -3.71 -12.35 7.01
N ALA A 96 -4.03 -13.54 7.52
CA ALA A 96 -3.11 -14.67 7.57
C ALA A 96 -2.74 -15.18 6.16
N ILE A 97 -3.70 -15.26 5.23
CA ILE A 97 -3.44 -15.63 3.83
C ILE A 97 -2.54 -14.58 3.18
N ALA A 98 -2.86 -13.31 3.33
CA ALA A 98 -2.09 -12.20 2.78
C ALA A 98 -0.64 -12.20 3.27
N ALA A 99 -0.42 -12.37 4.57
CA ALA A 99 0.91 -12.45 5.15
C ALA A 99 1.73 -13.62 4.59
N ARG A 100 1.11 -14.80 4.39
CA ARG A 100 1.77 -15.96 3.77
C ARG A 100 2.13 -15.73 2.31
N LEU A 101 1.25 -15.10 1.51
CA LEU A 101 1.54 -14.76 0.11
C LEU A 101 2.73 -13.80 0.01
N ALA A 102 2.77 -12.80 0.89
CA ALA A 102 3.90 -11.87 0.98
C ALA A 102 5.20 -12.57 1.43
N GLY A 103 5.14 -13.43 2.45
CA GLY A 103 6.30 -14.18 2.94
C GLY A 103 6.90 -15.14 1.92
N LYS A 104 6.08 -15.66 1.00
CA LYS A 104 6.53 -16.48 -0.15
C LYS A 104 7.05 -15.65 -1.33
N GLY A 105 6.91 -14.32 -1.28
CA GLY A 105 7.27 -13.44 -2.39
C GLY A 105 6.31 -13.49 -3.57
N GLU A 106 5.12 -14.08 -3.41
CA GLU A 106 4.10 -14.16 -4.44
C GLU A 106 3.45 -12.78 -4.70
N VAL A 107 3.54 -11.88 -3.74
CA VAL A 107 3.13 -10.48 -3.83
C VAL A 107 4.19 -9.56 -3.20
N GLN A 108 4.26 -8.33 -3.68
CA GLN A 108 5.27 -7.35 -3.25
C GLN A 108 4.75 -6.36 -2.23
N ALA A 109 3.42 -6.25 -2.09
CA ALA A 109 2.79 -5.30 -1.18
C ALA A 109 1.46 -5.81 -0.64
N LEU A 110 1.04 -5.25 0.48
CA LEU A 110 -0.25 -5.49 1.11
C LEU A 110 -1.00 -4.16 1.25
N MET A 111 -2.26 -4.12 0.82
CA MET A 111 -3.17 -3.00 1.04
C MET A 111 -4.21 -3.40 2.08
N LYS A 112 -4.34 -2.61 3.12
CA LYS A 112 -5.37 -2.81 4.15
C LYS A 112 -6.75 -2.44 3.59
N GLY A 113 -7.68 -3.37 3.65
CA GLY A 113 -9.10 -3.13 3.41
C GLY A 113 -9.89 -2.81 4.68
N SER A 114 -11.10 -3.35 4.79
CA SER A 114 -12.03 -3.13 5.90
C SER A 114 -11.79 -4.10 7.08
N LEU A 115 -10.59 -4.10 7.63
CA LEU A 115 -10.24 -4.83 8.85
C LEU A 115 -9.48 -3.89 9.81
N HIS A 116 -9.34 -4.27 11.07
CA HIS A 116 -8.56 -3.49 12.03
C HIS A 116 -7.05 -3.59 11.72
N SER A 117 -6.32 -2.51 12.00
CA SER A 117 -4.86 -2.46 11.71
C SER A 117 -4.07 -3.45 12.54
N ASP A 118 -4.49 -3.70 13.78
CA ASP A 118 -3.89 -4.70 14.68
C ASP A 118 -4.07 -6.13 14.16
N GLU A 119 -5.19 -6.47 13.52
CA GLU A 119 -5.39 -7.78 12.89
C GLU A 119 -4.35 -8.00 11.77
N LEU A 120 -4.18 -7.01 10.88
CA LEU A 120 -3.21 -7.10 9.80
C LEU A 120 -1.77 -7.13 10.32
N LEU A 121 -1.43 -6.23 11.23
CA LEU A 121 -0.08 -6.17 11.80
C LEU A 121 0.28 -7.43 12.58
N SER A 122 -0.66 -8.00 13.32
CA SER A 122 -0.45 -9.27 14.03
C SER A 122 -0.14 -10.41 13.05
N ALA A 123 -0.85 -10.49 11.92
CA ALA A 123 -0.60 -11.49 10.89
C ALA A 123 0.77 -11.29 10.19
N ILE A 124 1.14 -10.04 9.87
CA ILE A 124 2.43 -9.70 9.25
C ILE A 124 3.60 -10.02 10.19
N LEU A 125 3.44 -9.76 11.49
CA LEU A 125 4.46 -9.96 12.51
C LEU A 125 4.48 -11.38 13.09
N ALA A 126 3.58 -12.25 12.67
CA ALA A 126 3.60 -13.65 13.07
C ALA A 126 4.91 -14.34 12.62
N PRO A 127 5.55 -15.16 13.47
CA PRO A 127 6.83 -15.81 13.12
C PRO A 127 6.76 -16.66 11.85
N ASP A 128 5.64 -17.31 11.61
CA ASP A 128 5.38 -18.19 10.47
C ASP A 128 5.06 -17.43 9.18
N ALA A 129 4.81 -16.12 9.25
CA ALA A 129 4.63 -15.29 8.06
C ALA A 129 5.94 -15.08 7.27
N GLY A 130 7.11 -15.22 7.92
CA GLY A 130 8.42 -15.08 7.27
C GLY A 130 8.77 -13.65 6.85
N LEU A 131 8.03 -12.64 7.33
CA LEU A 131 8.21 -11.23 6.95
C LEU A 131 9.07 -10.43 7.92
N ARG A 132 9.35 -10.98 9.12
CA ARG A 132 10.19 -10.31 10.11
C ARG A 132 11.64 -10.26 9.66
N THR A 133 12.25 -9.10 9.82
CA THR A 133 13.67 -8.86 9.60
C THR A 133 14.32 -8.40 10.90
N GLU A 134 15.60 -8.06 10.85
CA GLU A 134 16.32 -7.40 11.95
C GLU A 134 15.87 -5.95 12.14
N ARG A 135 15.17 -5.38 11.17
CA ARG A 135 14.68 -4.00 11.22
C ARG A 135 13.31 -3.91 11.84
N ARG A 136 13.04 -2.77 12.43
CA ARG A 136 11.71 -2.44 12.95
C ARG A 136 10.72 -2.20 11.82
N LEU A 137 9.47 -2.55 12.08
CA LEU A 137 8.35 -2.03 11.31
C LEU A 137 8.18 -0.53 11.65
N THR A 138 8.04 0.29 10.62
CA THR A 138 7.90 1.75 10.76
C THR A 138 6.76 2.25 9.89
N HIS A 139 6.25 3.43 10.24
CA HIS A 139 5.17 4.08 9.51
C HIS A 139 5.69 5.35 8.83
N CYS A 140 5.40 5.50 7.54
CA CYS A 140 5.79 6.67 6.76
C CYS A 140 4.57 7.29 6.06
N PHE A 141 4.38 8.61 6.23
CA PHE A 141 3.49 9.40 5.40
C PHE A 141 4.28 10.24 4.41
N ILE A 142 3.92 10.19 3.14
CA ILE A 142 4.35 11.18 2.17
C ILE A 142 3.30 12.29 2.20
N MET A 143 3.73 13.49 2.58
CA MET A 143 2.87 14.64 2.79
C MET A 143 3.14 15.75 1.80
N GLU A 144 2.08 16.48 1.46
CA GLU A 144 2.15 17.69 0.65
C GLU A 144 1.32 18.80 1.30
N THR A 145 1.80 20.03 1.25
CA THR A 145 1.10 21.20 1.75
C THR A 145 1.30 22.39 0.83
N ALA A 146 0.31 23.27 0.75
CA ALA A 146 0.36 24.47 -0.07
C ALA A 146 1.48 25.44 0.33
N SER A 147 1.90 25.42 1.60
CA SER A 147 2.93 26.32 2.15
C SER A 147 4.36 25.81 1.94
N TYR A 148 4.56 24.57 1.48
CA TYR A 148 5.89 24.00 1.26
C TYR A 148 5.98 23.38 -0.14
N PRO A 149 6.98 23.77 -0.96
CA PRO A 149 6.97 23.47 -2.40
C PRO A 149 7.38 22.04 -2.77
N ARG A 150 7.79 21.22 -1.81
CA ARG A 150 8.24 19.84 -2.02
C ARG A 150 7.46 18.86 -1.13
N PRO A 151 7.20 17.63 -1.61
CA PRO A 151 6.72 16.58 -0.72
C PRO A 151 7.75 16.29 0.37
N PHE A 152 7.28 15.92 1.55
CA PHE A 152 8.11 15.54 2.69
C PHE A 152 7.58 14.28 3.35
N ILE A 153 8.44 13.57 4.06
CA ILE A 153 8.08 12.34 4.76
C ILE A 153 7.97 12.62 6.25
N ILE A 154 6.86 12.19 6.85
CA ILE A 154 6.70 12.12 8.30
C ILE A 154 6.84 10.65 8.72
N THR A 155 7.79 10.37 9.60
CA THR A 155 8.08 9.05 10.15
C THR A 155 8.64 9.16 11.58
N ASP A 156 8.44 8.28 12.52
CA ASP A 156 7.43 7.26 12.60
C ASP A 156 6.17 7.84 13.27
N ALA A 157 5.07 7.84 12.59
CA ALA A 157 3.91 8.58 13.08
C ALA A 157 2.99 7.75 14.00
N ALA A 158 3.09 6.41 14.03
CA ALA A 158 2.06 5.61 14.67
C ALA A 158 2.48 4.27 15.27
N ILE A 159 3.67 3.74 14.99
CA ILE A 159 4.03 2.37 15.38
C ILE A 159 5.03 2.34 16.56
N ASN A 160 6.05 3.18 16.54
CA ASN A 160 7.08 3.18 17.58
C ASN A 160 6.84 4.30 18.60
N ILE A 161 6.49 3.94 19.82
CA ILE A 161 6.24 4.90 20.92
C ILE A 161 7.55 5.16 21.65
N ALA A 162 7.93 6.45 21.81
CA ALA A 162 9.11 6.93 22.52
C ALA A 162 10.43 6.19 22.11
N PRO A 163 10.78 6.15 20.81
CA PRO A 163 11.96 5.41 20.34
C PRO A 163 13.27 6.02 20.88
N THR A 164 14.23 5.16 21.19
CA THR A 164 15.61 5.50 21.53
C THR A 164 16.34 6.11 20.32
N LEU A 165 17.55 6.63 20.53
CA LEU A 165 18.35 7.21 19.44
C LEU A 165 18.67 6.18 18.34
N SER A 166 19.03 4.94 18.69
CA SER A 166 19.31 3.88 17.72
C SER A 166 18.06 3.50 16.94
N GLU A 167 16.90 3.42 17.61
CA GLU A 167 15.61 3.14 16.98
C GLU A 167 15.20 4.26 16.03
N LYS A 168 15.43 5.53 16.38
CA LYS A 168 15.21 6.66 15.48
C LYS A 168 16.08 6.58 14.23
N ALA A 169 17.33 6.13 14.36
CA ALA A 169 18.20 5.93 13.22
C ALA A 169 17.65 4.84 12.25
N ASP A 170 17.11 3.75 12.78
CA ASP A 170 16.46 2.72 11.96
C ASP A 170 15.16 3.21 11.30
N ILE A 171 14.36 3.98 12.03
CA ILE A 171 13.14 4.61 11.50
C ILE A 171 13.47 5.50 10.29
N VAL A 172 14.50 6.34 10.41
CA VAL A 172 14.94 7.22 9.31
C VAL A 172 15.47 6.41 8.14
N ARG A 173 16.27 5.36 8.39
CA ARG A 173 16.77 4.48 7.31
C ARG A 173 15.68 3.77 6.53
N ASN A 174 14.57 3.44 7.17
CA ASN A 174 13.43 2.83 6.49
C ASN A 174 12.65 3.83 5.60
N ALA A 175 12.80 5.13 5.86
CA ALA A 175 12.11 6.20 5.14
C ALA A 175 12.90 6.76 3.95
N ILE A 176 14.20 6.45 3.85
CA ILE A 176 15.11 6.93 2.79
C ILE A 176 15.30 5.84 1.74
#